data_ce17f8f67efbdf0a7b21c2a9c5de8d08
#
_entry.id   ce17f8f67efbdf0a7b21c2a9c5de8d08
#
_cell.length_a   1.000
_cell.length_b   1.000
_cell.length_c   1.000
_cell.angle_alpha   90.00
_cell.angle_beta   90.00
_cell.angle_gamma   90.00
#
_symmetry.space_group_name_H-M   'P 1'
#
loop_
_entity.id
_entity.type
_entity.pdbx_description
1 polymer ?
#
loop_
_entity_poly.entity_id
_entity_poly.type
_entity_poly.pdbx_seq_one_letter_code
_entity_poly.pdbx_strand_id
1 'polypeptide(L)'
;MTSSEASGRTPLLSAEKAAEARERFGTPCYVYDRATLEATARRALAFPAPYGFTLRYAMKANPSRGILAVFRTLGLHVDASSDWEVERALRAGFAPEQILLTSQMPSHRIAEHVGRGVFLNALLLAPVGGIRPRYARTRDRGPHEPRTRQRLDEAHEHRRSLCELRYLARLRG
;
A
#
# COMPACT_ATOMS: atom_id res chain seq x y z
N MET A 1 0.40 -48.39 8.50
CA MET A 1 0.96 -47.30 9.31
C MET A 1 1.78 -46.43 8.36
N THR A 2 1.18 -45.42 7.79
CA THR A 2 1.81 -44.52 6.83
C THR A 2 2.08 -43.21 7.56
N SER A 3 3.37 -42.99 7.85
CA SER A 3 3.87 -41.76 8.40
C SER A 3 3.64 -40.63 7.39
N SER A 4 2.72 -39.73 7.70
CA SER A 4 2.53 -38.45 6.98
C SER A 4 3.81 -37.64 7.11
N GLU A 5 4.55 -37.48 6.03
CA GLU A 5 5.64 -36.50 5.92
C GLU A 5 5.04 -35.11 6.14
N ALA A 6 5.22 -34.60 7.35
CA ALA A 6 4.84 -33.25 7.71
C ALA A 6 5.65 -32.27 6.85
N SER A 7 4.97 -31.59 5.96
CA SER A 7 5.47 -30.44 5.22
C SER A 7 6.31 -29.56 6.15
N GLY A 8 7.60 -29.34 5.82
CA GLY A 8 8.58 -28.61 6.64
C GLY A 8 8.32 -27.12 6.85
N ARG A 9 7.08 -26.74 7.08
CA ARG A 9 6.65 -25.39 7.47
C ARG A 9 6.72 -25.27 8.98
N THR A 10 7.65 -24.49 9.47
CA THR A 10 7.66 -24.08 10.87
C THR A 10 6.33 -23.38 11.19
N PRO A 11 5.55 -23.86 12.18
CA PRO A 11 4.30 -23.22 12.54
C PRO A 11 4.55 -21.78 13.03
N LEU A 12 3.66 -20.85 12.67
CA LEU A 12 3.72 -19.44 13.08
C LEU A 12 3.72 -19.28 14.61
N LEU A 13 3.03 -20.18 15.31
CA LEU A 13 2.93 -20.22 16.77
C LEU A 13 3.34 -21.59 17.28
N SER A 14 4.07 -21.62 18.42
CA SER A 14 4.20 -22.84 19.19
C SER A 14 2.87 -23.23 19.83
N ALA A 15 2.73 -24.50 20.24
CA ALA A 15 1.52 -24.98 20.90
C ALA A 15 1.19 -24.20 22.18
N GLU A 16 2.24 -23.85 22.96
CA GLU A 16 2.09 -23.09 24.21
C GLU A 16 1.56 -21.66 23.91
N LYS A 17 2.13 -20.96 22.93
CA LYS A 17 1.65 -19.64 22.54
C LYS A 17 0.24 -19.66 21.95
N ALA A 18 -0.12 -20.73 21.25
CA ALA A 18 -1.48 -20.91 20.75
C ALA A 18 -2.47 -21.12 21.90
N ALA A 19 -2.09 -21.90 22.92
CA ALA A 19 -2.90 -22.09 24.12
C ALA A 19 -3.06 -20.80 24.92
N GLU A 20 -1.98 -20.05 25.14
CA GLU A 20 -2.00 -18.73 25.79
C GLU A 20 -2.91 -17.75 25.05
N ALA A 21 -2.78 -17.65 23.71
CA ALA A 21 -3.63 -16.78 22.90
C ALA A 21 -5.12 -17.15 23.03
N ARG A 22 -5.44 -18.44 23.01
CA ARG A 22 -6.81 -18.94 23.22
C ARG A 22 -7.35 -18.59 24.59
N GLU A 23 -6.57 -18.78 25.63
CA GLU A 23 -6.97 -18.49 27.00
C GLU A 23 -7.21 -17.00 27.22
N ARG A 24 -6.31 -16.16 26.70
CA ARG A 24 -6.32 -14.70 26.91
C ARG A 24 -7.32 -13.97 26.05
N PHE A 25 -7.52 -14.39 24.81
CA PHE A 25 -8.32 -13.67 23.80
C PHE A 25 -9.52 -14.45 23.28
N GLY A 26 -9.64 -15.71 23.61
CA GLY A 26 -10.67 -16.60 23.08
C GLY A 26 -10.39 -17.02 21.62
N THR A 27 -11.36 -17.77 21.07
CA THR A 27 -11.35 -18.21 19.67
C THR A 27 -12.71 -17.92 19.03
N PRO A 28 -12.77 -17.57 17.73
CA PRO A 28 -11.64 -17.41 16.81
C PRO A 28 -10.86 -16.11 17.02
N CYS A 29 -9.53 -16.12 16.82
CA CYS A 29 -8.69 -14.93 16.85
C CYS A 29 -7.66 -14.94 15.71
N TYR A 30 -7.28 -13.74 15.24
CA TYR A 30 -6.23 -13.59 14.25
C TYR A 30 -4.93 -13.19 14.94
N VAL A 31 -3.86 -13.92 14.66
CA VAL A 31 -2.53 -13.67 15.21
C VAL A 31 -1.58 -13.25 14.10
N TYR A 32 -0.81 -12.20 14.36
CA TYR A 32 0.17 -11.65 13.43
C TYR A 32 1.55 -11.65 14.08
N ASP A 33 2.54 -12.20 13.37
CA ASP A 33 3.93 -12.12 13.84
C ASP A 33 4.55 -10.79 13.41
N ARG A 34 4.85 -9.96 14.40
CA ARG A 34 5.44 -8.64 14.19
C ARG A 34 6.81 -8.72 13.52
N ALA A 35 7.66 -9.68 13.91
CA ALA A 35 9.00 -9.81 13.37
C ALA A 35 8.97 -10.13 11.87
N THR A 36 8.07 -11.00 11.46
CA THR A 36 7.84 -11.34 10.04
C THR A 36 7.31 -10.15 9.25
N LEU A 37 6.36 -9.38 9.81
CA LEU A 37 5.86 -8.15 9.17
C LEU A 37 6.98 -7.14 8.95
N GLU A 38 7.80 -6.88 9.99
CA GLU A 38 8.91 -5.94 9.91
C GLU A 38 9.99 -6.41 8.92
N ALA A 39 10.38 -7.68 8.96
CA ALA A 39 11.38 -8.23 8.05
C ALA A 39 10.92 -8.12 6.59
N THR A 40 9.65 -8.46 6.32
CA THR A 40 9.08 -8.35 4.98
C THR A 40 9.03 -6.91 4.49
N ALA A 41 8.64 -5.98 5.34
CA ALA A 41 8.59 -4.56 5.00
C ALA A 41 10.01 -4.00 4.72
N ARG A 42 11.01 -4.34 5.56
CA ARG A 42 12.41 -3.93 5.33
C ARG A 42 12.97 -4.50 4.02
N ARG A 43 12.67 -5.76 3.71
CA ARG A 43 13.07 -6.37 2.43
C ARG A 43 12.45 -5.64 1.24
N ALA A 44 11.19 -5.22 1.33
CA ALA A 44 10.53 -4.46 0.29
C ALA A 44 11.08 -3.03 0.17
N LEU A 45 11.46 -2.39 1.29
CA LEU A 45 12.09 -1.07 1.30
C LEU A 45 13.51 -1.09 0.73
N ALA A 46 14.21 -2.22 0.83
CA ALA A 46 15.56 -2.41 0.28
C ALA A 46 15.55 -2.68 -1.23
N PHE A 47 14.40 -2.60 -1.91
CA PHE A 47 14.31 -2.80 -3.35
C PHE A 47 15.17 -1.75 -4.10
N PRO A 48 16.03 -2.17 -5.05
CA PRO A 48 16.87 -1.25 -5.81
C PRO A 48 15.99 -0.26 -6.62
N ALA A 49 16.11 1.01 -6.31
CA ALA A 49 15.34 2.07 -6.97
C ALA A 49 16.22 3.31 -7.18
N PRO A 50 17.05 3.35 -8.24
CA PRO A 50 18.01 4.42 -8.47
C PRO A 50 17.38 5.80 -8.61
N TYR A 51 16.08 5.87 -8.94
CA TYR A 51 15.32 7.12 -9.02
C TYR A 51 14.42 7.38 -7.81
N GLY A 52 14.58 6.57 -6.75
CA GLY A 52 13.71 6.55 -5.58
C GLY A 52 12.35 5.90 -5.86
N PHE A 53 11.70 5.42 -4.80
CA PHE A 53 10.32 4.94 -4.86
C PHE A 53 9.63 5.19 -3.53
N THR A 54 8.30 5.16 -3.54
CA THR A 54 7.48 5.23 -2.34
C THR A 54 6.72 3.92 -2.19
N LEU A 55 7.05 3.13 -1.16
CA LEU A 55 6.33 1.91 -0.83
C LEU A 55 5.03 2.27 -0.11
N ARG A 56 3.89 1.80 -0.62
CA ARG A 56 2.58 2.00 -0.01
C ARG A 56 1.95 0.67 0.36
N TYR A 57 1.53 0.56 1.61
CA TYR A 57 0.77 -0.59 2.10
C TYR A 57 -0.70 -0.45 1.72
N ALA A 58 -1.26 -1.45 1.03
CA ALA A 58 -2.67 -1.48 0.67
C ALA A 58 -3.52 -1.82 1.91
N MET A 59 -4.22 -0.83 2.45
CA MET A 59 -4.97 -0.94 3.71
C MET A 59 -6.10 -1.96 3.65
N LYS A 60 -6.67 -2.21 2.46
CA LYS A 60 -7.69 -3.25 2.26
C LYS A 60 -7.23 -4.66 2.66
N ALA A 61 -5.93 -4.93 2.76
CA ALA A 61 -5.42 -6.21 3.22
C ALA A 61 -5.63 -6.40 4.72
N ASN A 62 -5.32 -5.38 5.53
CA ASN A 62 -5.63 -5.34 6.95
C ASN A 62 -5.48 -3.92 7.51
N PRO A 63 -6.58 -3.23 7.81
CA PRO A 63 -6.55 -1.86 8.32
C PRO A 63 -6.42 -1.78 9.85
N SER A 64 -5.97 -2.86 10.53
CA SER A 64 -5.86 -2.84 11.99
C SER A 64 -4.79 -1.85 12.46
N ARG A 65 -5.08 -1.16 13.56
CA ARG A 65 -4.21 -0.12 14.13
C ARG A 65 -2.80 -0.65 14.45
N GLY A 66 -2.70 -1.88 14.94
CA GLY A 66 -1.40 -2.48 15.28
C GLY A 66 -0.50 -2.65 14.06
N ILE A 67 -1.05 -3.16 12.96
CA ILE A 67 -0.31 -3.34 11.70
C ILE A 67 0.07 -1.98 11.10
N LEU A 68 -0.87 -1.04 11.07
CA LEU A 68 -0.60 0.31 10.58
C LEU A 68 0.50 1.00 11.38
N ALA A 69 0.53 0.83 12.72
CA ALA A 69 1.57 1.39 13.57
C ALA A 69 2.96 0.81 13.25
N VAL A 70 3.06 -0.51 13.01
CA VAL A 70 4.32 -1.16 12.60
C VAL A 70 4.81 -0.55 11.28
N PHE A 71 3.96 -0.48 10.27
CA PHE A 71 4.37 0.02 8.95
C PHE A 71 4.69 1.52 8.97
N ARG A 72 3.96 2.32 9.75
CA ARG A 72 4.28 3.73 9.94
C ARG A 72 5.67 3.92 10.56
N THR A 73 6.00 3.14 11.59
CA THR A 73 7.32 3.21 12.24
C THR A 73 8.47 2.87 11.28
N LEU A 74 8.20 2.02 10.29
CA LEU A 74 9.17 1.67 9.25
C LEU A 74 9.22 2.67 8.09
N GLY A 75 8.41 3.72 8.11
CA GLY A 75 8.38 4.75 7.08
C GLY A 75 7.59 4.37 5.83
N LEU A 76 6.76 3.32 5.87
CA LEU A 76 5.85 3.04 4.76
C LEU A 76 4.77 4.10 4.69
N HIS A 77 4.32 4.36 3.48
CA HIS A 77 3.09 5.07 3.21
C HIS A 77 1.92 4.10 3.11
N VAL A 78 0.70 4.60 2.93
CA VAL A 78 -0.50 3.76 2.80
C VAL A 78 -1.27 4.09 1.52
N ASP A 79 -1.95 3.05 1.01
CA ASP A 79 -2.90 3.14 -0.09
C ASP A 79 -4.29 2.79 0.47
N ALA A 80 -5.13 3.80 0.59
CA ALA A 80 -6.50 3.72 1.08
C ALA A 80 -7.46 3.56 -0.09
N SER A 81 -8.47 2.70 0.05
CA SER A 81 -9.46 2.42 -0.99
C SER A 81 -10.81 3.11 -0.73
N SER A 82 -10.94 3.83 0.37
CA SER A 82 -12.17 4.53 0.78
C SER A 82 -11.88 5.68 1.74
N ASP A 83 -12.87 6.57 1.90
CA ASP A 83 -12.82 7.66 2.88
C ASP A 83 -12.57 7.16 4.30
N TRP A 84 -13.18 6.03 4.65
CA TRP A 84 -13.03 5.40 5.97
C TRP A 84 -11.60 4.92 6.23
N GLU A 85 -10.93 4.40 5.20
CA GLU A 85 -9.53 4.02 5.30
C GLU A 85 -8.62 5.25 5.41
N VAL A 86 -8.92 6.34 4.70
CA VAL A 86 -8.21 7.62 4.88
C VAL A 86 -8.30 8.10 6.33
N GLU A 87 -9.50 8.17 6.89
CA GLU A 87 -9.70 8.58 8.28
C GLU A 87 -9.00 7.63 9.26
N ARG A 88 -9.01 6.33 8.99
CA ARG A 88 -8.31 5.34 9.80
C ARG A 88 -6.80 5.52 9.76
N ALA A 89 -6.23 5.82 8.59
CA ALA A 89 -4.81 6.12 8.43
C ALA A 89 -4.41 7.38 9.21
N LEU A 90 -5.20 8.45 9.10
CA LEU A 90 -4.99 9.68 9.85
C LEU A 90 -5.02 9.42 11.38
N ARG A 91 -6.01 8.66 11.87
CA ARG A 91 -6.09 8.24 13.28
C ARG A 91 -4.94 7.33 13.72
N ALA A 92 -4.35 6.58 12.80
CA ALA A 92 -3.15 5.78 13.05
C ALA A 92 -1.86 6.61 13.06
N GLY A 93 -1.95 7.92 12.76
CA GLY A 93 -0.85 8.89 12.83
C GLY A 93 -0.05 9.03 11.54
N PHE A 94 -0.57 8.57 10.40
CA PHE A 94 0.02 8.91 9.11
C PHE A 94 -0.25 10.37 8.77
N ALA A 95 0.76 11.07 8.25
CA ALA A 95 0.57 12.39 7.68
C ALA A 95 -0.27 12.31 6.40
N PRO A 96 -1.08 13.34 6.07
CA PRO A 96 -1.90 13.31 4.85
C PRO A 96 -1.11 12.99 3.57
N GLU A 97 0.12 13.48 3.47
CA GLU A 97 1.02 13.27 2.33
C GLU A 97 1.53 11.83 2.23
N GLN A 98 1.38 11.05 3.29
CA GLN A 98 1.71 9.62 3.30
C GLN A 98 0.53 8.75 2.83
N ILE A 99 -0.64 9.34 2.60
CA ILE A 99 -1.86 8.64 2.24
C ILE A 99 -2.16 8.85 0.76
N LEU A 100 -2.37 7.77 0.03
CA LEU A 100 -2.89 7.76 -1.33
C LEU A 100 -4.30 7.21 -1.31
N LEU A 101 -5.27 7.98 -1.75
CA LEU A 101 -6.64 7.49 -1.94
C LEU A 101 -6.77 6.92 -3.37
N THR A 102 -6.93 5.59 -3.46
CA THR A 102 -7.20 4.87 -4.72
C THR A 102 -8.63 4.33 -4.65
N SER A 103 -9.60 5.10 -5.12
CA SER A 103 -11.01 4.70 -5.11
C SER A 103 -11.51 4.41 -6.51
N GLN A 104 -12.23 3.29 -6.67
CA GLN A 104 -12.95 2.96 -7.90
C GLN A 104 -14.26 3.74 -8.02
N MET A 105 -14.85 4.13 -6.89
CA MET A 105 -16.03 4.97 -6.82
C MET A 105 -15.63 6.38 -6.42
N PRO A 106 -16.17 7.42 -7.07
CA PRO A 106 -15.93 8.80 -6.66
C PRO A 106 -16.35 9.00 -5.19
N SER A 107 -15.39 9.45 -4.36
CA SER A 107 -15.70 9.85 -3.00
C SER A 107 -16.37 11.23 -3.00
N HIS A 108 -17.39 11.41 -2.21
CA HIS A 108 -18.02 12.73 -2.01
C HIS A 108 -17.10 13.68 -1.23
N ARG A 109 -16.06 13.15 -0.57
CA ARG A 109 -15.11 13.91 0.25
C ARG A 109 -13.74 14.14 -0.44
N ILE A 110 -13.66 13.90 -1.76
CA ILE A 110 -12.39 14.07 -2.50
C ILE A 110 -11.80 15.47 -2.28
N ALA A 111 -12.60 16.52 -2.39
CA ALA A 111 -12.13 17.90 -2.23
C ALA A 111 -11.56 18.15 -0.83
N GLU A 112 -12.20 17.61 0.20
CA GLU A 112 -11.74 17.68 1.58
C GLU A 112 -10.40 16.94 1.75
N HIS A 113 -10.29 15.70 1.30
CA HIS A 113 -9.07 14.91 1.43
C HIS A 113 -7.88 15.55 0.69
N VAL A 114 -8.13 16.03 -0.53
CA VAL A 114 -7.12 16.76 -1.32
C VAL A 114 -6.73 18.07 -0.65
N GLY A 115 -7.69 18.80 -0.08
CA GLY A 115 -7.42 20.03 0.69
C GLY A 115 -6.58 19.78 1.94
N ARG A 116 -6.65 18.60 2.53
CA ARG A 116 -5.82 18.14 3.65
C ARG A 116 -4.41 17.69 3.23
N GLY A 117 -4.16 17.49 1.93
CA GLY A 117 -2.86 17.02 1.42
C GLY A 117 -2.81 15.52 1.08
N VAL A 118 -3.94 14.81 1.16
CA VAL A 118 -4.02 13.40 0.73
C VAL A 118 -3.85 13.31 -0.78
N PHE A 119 -3.00 12.39 -1.24
CA PHE A 119 -2.84 12.13 -2.67
C PHE A 119 -4.04 11.37 -3.24
N LEU A 120 -4.46 11.72 -4.45
CA LEU A 120 -5.52 11.03 -5.16
C LEU A 120 -4.96 10.28 -6.36
N ASN A 121 -5.30 8.99 -6.47
CA ASN A 121 -5.11 8.20 -7.67
C ASN A 121 -6.45 8.14 -8.45
N ALA A 122 -6.59 9.02 -9.45
CA ALA A 122 -7.78 9.07 -10.26
C ALA A 122 -7.76 7.93 -11.30
N LEU A 123 -8.60 6.91 -11.09
CA LEU A 123 -8.75 5.77 -12.00
C LEU A 123 -9.70 6.07 -13.16
N LEU A 124 -10.56 7.06 -13.03
CA LEU A 124 -11.51 7.50 -14.05
C LEU A 124 -11.33 8.99 -14.31
N LEU A 125 -11.18 9.36 -15.56
CA LEU A 125 -11.16 10.74 -16.05
C LEU A 125 -12.58 11.33 -16.17
N ALA A 126 -13.55 10.84 -15.40
CA ALA A 126 -14.85 11.50 -15.34
C ALA A 126 -14.62 12.89 -14.74
N PRO A 127 -15.20 13.97 -15.33
CA PRO A 127 -15.13 15.30 -14.74
C PRO A 127 -15.90 15.26 -13.41
N VAL A 128 -15.16 15.08 -12.32
CA VAL A 128 -15.68 15.30 -10.98
C VAL A 128 -15.89 16.79 -10.89
N GLY A 129 -17.16 17.22 -10.97
CA GLY A 129 -17.59 18.58 -11.21
C GLY A 129 -16.70 19.63 -10.54
N GLY A 130 -16.05 20.45 -11.34
CA GLY A 130 -15.33 21.65 -10.89
C GLY A 130 -13.93 21.46 -10.32
N ILE A 131 -13.45 20.23 -10.07
CA ILE A 131 -12.08 20.00 -9.64
C ILE A 131 -11.19 19.98 -10.87
N ARG A 132 -10.67 21.14 -11.26
CA ARG A 132 -9.52 21.19 -12.18
C ARG A 132 -8.38 20.42 -11.52
N PRO A 133 -7.66 19.54 -12.26
CA PRO A 133 -6.49 18.87 -11.74
C PRO A 133 -5.40 19.89 -11.39
N ARG A 134 -5.44 20.43 -10.18
CA ARG A 134 -4.36 21.28 -9.62
C ARG A 134 -3.06 20.48 -9.40
N TYR A 135 -3.05 19.21 -9.73
CA TYR A 135 -1.95 18.29 -9.48
C TYR A 135 -1.12 17.92 -10.72
N ALA A 136 -1.25 18.64 -11.81
CA ALA A 136 -0.11 18.83 -12.67
C ALA A 136 0.76 19.96 -12.07
N ARG A 137 1.40 19.76 -10.93
CA ARG A 137 2.66 20.43 -10.68
C ARG A 137 3.63 19.83 -11.69
N THR A 138 3.55 20.31 -12.90
CA THR A 138 4.70 20.39 -13.76
C THR A 138 5.77 21.10 -12.92
N ARG A 139 6.78 20.36 -12.45
CA ARG A 139 8.08 20.99 -12.26
C ARG A 139 8.30 21.77 -13.54
N ASP A 140 8.47 23.06 -13.36
CA ASP A 140 8.85 23.99 -14.42
C ASP A 140 10.07 23.39 -15.13
N ARG A 141 9.81 22.70 -16.23
CA ARG A 141 10.85 22.24 -17.15
C ARG A 141 10.84 23.25 -18.24
N GLY A 142 11.94 23.93 -18.38
CA GLY A 142 12.22 24.85 -19.48
C GLY A 142 11.78 24.29 -20.85
N PRO A 143 11.91 25.02 -21.93
CA PRO A 143 11.24 24.79 -23.21
C PRO A 143 11.43 23.33 -23.67
N HIS A 144 10.31 22.63 -23.82
CA HIS A 144 10.28 21.21 -24.19
C HIS A 144 10.59 21.04 -25.68
N GLU A 145 11.63 20.26 -25.96
CA GLU A 145 11.73 19.55 -27.23
C GLU A 145 10.55 18.59 -27.40
N PRO A 146 9.96 18.47 -28.59
CA PRO A 146 8.86 17.56 -28.85
C PRO A 146 9.34 16.11 -28.67
N ARG A 147 8.72 15.40 -27.73
CA ARG A 147 8.99 13.99 -27.49
C ARG A 147 8.55 13.17 -28.69
N THR A 148 9.48 12.46 -29.32
CA THR A 148 9.19 11.51 -30.38
C THR A 148 8.30 10.36 -29.84
N ARG A 149 7.44 9.80 -30.70
CA ARG A 149 6.48 8.73 -30.42
C ARG A 149 7.14 7.55 -29.69
N GLN A 150 8.38 7.26 -30.00
CA GLN A 150 9.19 6.18 -29.42
C GLN A 150 9.40 6.30 -27.90
N ARG A 151 9.54 7.51 -27.34
CA ARG A 151 9.68 7.70 -25.89
C ARG A 151 8.36 7.55 -25.11
N LEU A 152 7.23 7.66 -25.78
CA LEU A 152 5.92 7.41 -25.18
C LEU A 152 5.66 5.89 -25.05
N ASP A 153 6.12 5.11 -26.01
CA ASP A 153 5.98 3.66 -26.00
C ASP A 153 6.87 3.02 -24.93
N GLU A 154 8.12 3.49 -24.79
CA GLU A 154 9.03 3.08 -23.70
C GLU A 154 8.48 3.43 -22.30
N ALA A 155 7.84 4.57 -22.13
CA ALA A 155 7.20 4.95 -20.87
C ALA A 155 5.96 4.11 -20.57
N HIS A 156 5.24 3.65 -21.61
CA HIS A 156 4.10 2.75 -21.48
C HIS A 156 4.53 1.32 -21.14
N GLU A 157 5.61 0.84 -21.73
CA GLU A 157 6.19 -0.46 -21.41
C GLU A 157 6.74 -0.51 -19.99
N HIS A 158 7.40 0.55 -19.55
CA HIS A 158 7.90 0.66 -18.17
C HIS A 158 6.74 0.69 -17.14
N ARG A 159 5.63 1.31 -17.46
CA ARG A 159 4.42 1.29 -16.61
C ARG A 159 3.75 -0.09 -16.56
N ARG A 160 3.74 -0.84 -17.65
CA ARG A 160 3.26 -2.24 -17.68
C ARG A 160 4.12 -3.13 -16.81
N SER A 161 5.43 -3.04 -16.90
CA SER A 161 6.39 -3.78 -16.07
C SER A 161 6.21 -3.51 -14.58
N LEU A 162 5.96 -2.26 -14.17
CA LEU A 162 5.67 -1.91 -12.78
C LEU A 162 4.33 -2.45 -12.27
N CYS A 163 3.33 -2.60 -13.14
CA CYS A 163 2.06 -3.24 -12.80
C CYS A 163 2.22 -4.76 -12.63
N GLU A 164 3.03 -5.42 -13.47
CA GLU A 164 3.32 -6.84 -13.36
C GLU A 164 4.15 -7.17 -12.12
N LEU A 165 5.11 -6.33 -11.73
CA LEU A 165 5.84 -6.47 -10.48
C LEU A 165 4.93 -6.36 -9.25
N ARG A 166 3.89 -5.54 -9.29
CA ARG A 166 2.86 -5.50 -8.24
C ARG A 166 2.06 -6.81 -8.16
N TYR A 167 1.87 -7.49 -9.27
CA TYR A 167 1.13 -8.76 -9.32
C TYR A 167 2.00 -9.94 -8.87
N LEU A 168 3.26 -9.98 -9.26
CA LEU A 168 4.21 -11.05 -8.92
C LEU A 168 4.65 -11.04 -7.46
N ALA A 169 4.73 -9.88 -6.82
CA ALA A 169 4.96 -9.78 -5.37
C ALA A 169 3.81 -10.39 -4.54
N ARG A 170 2.62 -10.55 -5.14
CA ARG A 170 1.45 -11.20 -4.53
C ARG A 170 1.47 -12.73 -4.59
N LEU A 171 2.23 -13.32 -5.51
CA LEU A 171 2.20 -14.78 -5.76
C LEU A 171 3.32 -15.55 -5.08
N ARG A 172 4.26 -14.88 -4.39
CA ARG A 172 5.39 -15.49 -3.69
C ARG A 172 5.39 -15.25 -2.17
N GLY A 173 4.22 -14.93 -1.62
CA GLY A 173 4.00 -14.85 -0.17
C GLY A 173 3.31 -16.08 0.38
#